data_139c04058e96b95f4b1353031b74f457
#
_entry.id   139c04058e96b95f4b1353031b74f457
#
_cell.length_a   1.000
_cell.length_b   1.000
_cell.length_c   1.000
_cell.angle_alpha   90.00
_cell.angle_beta   90.00
_cell.angle_gamma   90.00
#
_symmetry.space_group_name_H-M   'P 1'
#
loop_
_entity.id
_entity.type
_entity.pdbx_description
1 polymer ?
#
loop_
_entity_poly.entity_id
_entity_poly.type
_entity_poly.pdbx_seq_one_letter_code
_entity_poly.pdbx_strand_id
1 'polypeptide(L)'
;MRRDFIMTRSNHKKYLRKACFKKLSLVVMSLSLCSCSLMFTEYKTPEFPTVSSYKEAFEFTGNEVNSAYYQEFSDARLTDVVNRALEHNHDLKTSYVNLEKAMLNIDLTATNNHPTANAQLGADTKRALDYHDASHKSSQGSFALSYQLDLFGKLRAQNEASLEQFHATAYDYL
;
A
#
# COMPACT_ATOMS: atom_id res chain seq x y z
N MET A 1 46.84 -3.09 57.56
CA MET A 1 46.85 -4.00 56.35
C MET A 1 45.58 -4.84 56.10
N ARG A 2 44.60 -4.94 57.02
CA ARG A 2 43.39 -5.78 56.81
C ARG A 2 42.14 -5.00 56.28
N ARG A 3 42.12 -3.71 56.40
CA ARG A 3 40.98 -2.86 55.96
C ARG A 3 40.98 -2.54 54.47
N ASP A 4 42.13 -2.43 53.85
CA ASP A 4 42.24 -2.03 52.41
C ASP A 4 41.88 -3.17 51.46
N PHE A 5 42.05 -4.44 51.89
CA PHE A 5 41.74 -5.63 51.10
C PHE A 5 40.23 -5.89 50.97
N ILE A 6 39.43 -5.46 51.94
CA ILE A 6 37.95 -5.63 51.93
C ILE A 6 37.30 -4.57 51.07
N MET A 7 37.86 -3.35 50.99
CA MET A 7 37.34 -2.26 50.20
C MET A 7 37.51 -2.51 48.70
N THR A 8 38.60 -3.11 48.25
CA THR A 8 38.87 -3.42 46.83
C THR A 8 37.91 -4.51 46.30
N ARG A 9 37.56 -5.50 47.14
CA ARG A 9 36.68 -6.61 46.76
C ARG A 9 35.20 -6.17 46.58
N SER A 10 34.77 -5.18 47.35
CA SER A 10 33.41 -4.61 47.25
C SER A 10 33.22 -3.79 45.96
N ASN A 11 34.22 -3.00 45.58
CA ASN A 11 34.16 -2.21 44.37
C ASN A 11 34.20 -3.08 43.10
N HIS A 12 34.99 -4.14 43.08
CA HIS A 12 35.07 -5.06 41.95
C HIS A 12 33.73 -5.76 41.69
N LYS A 13 32.96 -6.13 42.70
CA LYS A 13 31.61 -6.70 42.55
C LYS A 13 30.61 -5.69 42.00
N LYS A 14 30.72 -4.42 42.36
CA LYS A 14 29.87 -3.35 41.83
C LYS A 14 30.14 -3.09 40.34
N TYR A 15 31.39 -3.12 39.92
CA TYR A 15 31.77 -2.96 38.50
C TYR A 15 31.32 -4.16 37.66
N LEU A 16 31.47 -5.38 38.13
CA LEU A 16 30.99 -6.60 37.46
C LEU A 16 29.45 -6.59 37.29
N ARG A 17 28.70 -6.18 38.30
CA ARG A 17 27.24 -6.06 38.22
C ARG A 17 26.81 -5.00 37.20
N LYS A 18 27.48 -3.84 37.17
CA LYS A 18 27.19 -2.77 36.20
C LYS A 18 27.54 -3.19 34.77
N ALA A 19 28.64 -3.92 34.55
CA ALA A 19 29.03 -4.43 33.25
C ALA A 19 28.09 -5.53 32.76
N CYS A 20 27.63 -6.43 33.66
CA CYS A 20 26.65 -7.46 33.34
C CYS A 20 25.28 -6.86 32.99
N PHE A 21 24.83 -5.81 33.71
CA PHE A 21 23.58 -5.11 33.46
C PHE A 21 23.59 -4.38 32.10
N LYS A 22 24.74 -3.75 31.75
CA LYS A 22 24.92 -3.10 30.44
C LYS A 22 24.87 -4.13 29.29
N LYS A 23 25.51 -5.26 29.43
CA LYS A 23 25.48 -6.34 28.42
C LYS A 23 24.09 -6.97 28.30
N LEU A 24 23.38 -7.16 29.40
CA LEU A 24 22.02 -7.68 29.42
C LEU A 24 21.05 -6.69 28.75
N SER A 25 21.17 -5.39 29.04
CA SER A 25 20.38 -4.34 28.39
C SER A 25 20.62 -4.29 26.89
N LEU A 26 21.84 -4.49 26.43
CA LEU A 26 22.19 -4.50 25.01
C LEU A 26 21.62 -5.73 24.28
N VAL A 27 21.61 -6.90 24.95
CA VAL A 27 20.98 -8.11 24.40
C VAL A 27 19.46 -7.97 24.33
N VAL A 28 18.82 -7.42 25.35
CA VAL A 28 17.36 -7.18 25.35
C VAL A 28 16.98 -6.18 24.26
N MET A 29 17.78 -5.13 24.05
CA MET A 29 17.56 -4.14 23.01
C MET A 29 17.75 -4.73 21.60
N SER A 30 18.70 -5.66 21.40
CA SER A 30 18.87 -6.34 20.11
C SER A 30 17.75 -7.34 19.81
N LEU A 31 17.23 -8.06 20.83
CA LEU A 31 16.08 -8.95 20.66
C LEU A 31 14.79 -8.21 20.31
N SER A 32 14.57 -7.01 20.86
CA SER A 32 13.39 -6.20 20.52
C SER A 32 13.42 -5.67 19.08
N LEU A 33 14.59 -5.46 18.48
CA LEU A 33 14.72 -5.04 17.07
C LEU A 33 14.42 -6.18 16.08
N CYS A 34 14.65 -7.43 16.44
CA CYS A 34 14.33 -8.58 15.58
C CYS A 34 12.83 -8.89 15.52
N SER A 35 12.03 -8.42 16.48
CA SER A 35 10.59 -8.68 16.53
C SER A 35 9.80 -7.91 15.44
N CYS A 36 10.33 -6.82 14.89
CA CYS A 36 9.62 -5.98 13.94
C CYS A 36 9.52 -6.58 12.53
N SER A 37 10.37 -7.53 12.16
CA SER A 37 10.34 -8.14 10.83
C SER A 37 9.25 -9.21 10.66
N LEU A 38 8.66 -9.68 11.77
CA LEU A 38 7.61 -10.71 11.79
C LEU A 38 6.20 -10.17 11.54
N MET A 39 6.02 -8.85 11.44
CA MET A 39 4.69 -8.25 11.25
C MET A 39 4.28 -8.13 9.77
N PHE A 40 5.19 -8.35 8.83
CA PHE A 40 4.85 -8.38 7.42
C PHE A 40 4.57 -9.81 6.98
N THR A 41 3.31 -10.13 6.77
CA THR A 41 2.87 -11.41 6.20
C THR A 41 2.63 -11.18 4.70
N GLU A 42 3.45 -11.81 3.87
CA GLU A 42 3.23 -11.84 2.42
C GLU A 42 1.89 -12.54 2.14
N TYR A 43 1.06 -11.90 1.32
CA TYR A 43 -0.20 -12.51 0.88
C TYR A 43 0.11 -13.75 0.06
N LYS A 44 -0.50 -14.89 0.43
CA LYS A 44 -0.49 -16.11 -0.36
C LYS A 44 -1.90 -16.40 -0.82
N THR A 45 -2.05 -16.58 -2.11
CA THR A 45 -3.32 -16.98 -2.69
C THR A 45 -3.79 -18.30 -2.04
N PRO A 46 -4.98 -18.33 -1.44
CA PRO A 46 -5.49 -19.58 -0.84
C PRO A 46 -5.69 -20.63 -1.94
N GLU A 47 -5.17 -21.83 -1.69
CA GLU A 47 -5.44 -22.98 -2.55
C GLU A 47 -6.87 -23.46 -2.29
N PHE A 48 -7.76 -23.25 -3.25
CA PHE A 48 -9.08 -23.84 -3.19
C PHE A 48 -8.98 -25.30 -3.64
N PRO A 49 -9.67 -26.24 -2.94
CA PRO A 49 -9.75 -27.61 -3.38
C PRO A 49 -10.52 -27.65 -4.72
N THR A 50 -9.77 -27.74 -5.80
CA THR A 50 -10.36 -27.97 -7.11
C THR A 50 -10.80 -29.42 -7.21
N VAL A 51 -12.03 -29.64 -7.62
CA VAL A 51 -12.54 -30.98 -7.87
C VAL A 51 -11.75 -31.56 -9.02
N SER A 52 -10.97 -32.61 -8.76
CA SER A 52 -10.05 -33.22 -9.74
C SER A 52 -10.74 -33.92 -10.91
N SER A 53 -12.04 -34.21 -10.80
CA SER A 53 -12.85 -34.70 -11.91
C SER A 53 -14.33 -34.49 -11.62
N TYR A 54 -15.08 -34.09 -12.62
CA TYR A 54 -16.56 -34.15 -12.61
C TYR A 54 -17.00 -35.54 -12.97
N LYS A 55 -18.13 -35.97 -12.43
CA LYS A 55 -18.71 -37.31 -12.65
C LYS A 55 -18.99 -37.61 -14.13
N GLU A 56 -19.19 -36.58 -14.92
CA GLU A 56 -19.33 -36.60 -16.37
C GLU A 56 -18.18 -35.76 -16.97
N ALA A 57 -16.96 -36.29 -16.81
CA ALA A 57 -15.82 -35.69 -17.48
C ALA A 57 -15.91 -36.02 -18.98
N PHE A 58 -16.53 -35.11 -19.74
CA PHE A 58 -16.15 -34.97 -21.14
C PHE A 58 -14.65 -34.67 -21.14
N GLU A 59 -13.88 -35.41 -21.94
CA GLU A 59 -12.50 -35.02 -22.25
C GLU A 59 -12.54 -33.64 -22.91
N PHE A 60 -12.50 -32.60 -22.06
CA PHE A 60 -12.29 -31.25 -22.52
C PHE A 60 -10.80 -31.17 -22.90
N THR A 61 -10.51 -31.44 -24.15
CA THR A 61 -9.22 -31.05 -24.74
C THR A 61 -9.17 -29.53 -24.66
N GLY A 62 -8.45 -29.03 -23.64
CA GLY A 62 -8.46 -27.66 -23.22
C GLY A 62 -8.09 -26.67 -24.33
N ASN A 63 -9.07 -26.28 -25.08
CA ASN A 63 -9.03 -25.02 -25.79
C ASN A 63 -9.42 -23.93 -24.79
N GLU A 64 -8.60 -22.92 -24.68
CA GLU A 64 -8.95 -21.68 -23.98
C GLU A 64 -10.38 -21.29 -24.39
N VAL A 65 -11.18 -20.88 -23.42
CA VAL A 65 -12.55 -20.42 -23.69
C VAL A 65 -12.45 -19.30 -24.73
N ASN A 66 -12.84 -19.61 -25.97
CA ASN A 66 -12.83 -18.61 -27.03
C ASN A 66 -13.87 -17.53 -26.70
N SER A 67 -13.40 -16.35 -26.33
CA SER A 67 -14.27 -15.19 -26.05
C SER A 67 -15.17 -14.82 -27.24
N ALA A 68 -14.81 -15.25 -28.44
CA ALA A 68 -15.59 -15.05 -29.66
C ALA A 68 -16.41 -16.29 -30.06
N TYR A 69 -16.87 -17.11 -29.11
CA TYR A 69 -17.64 -18.35 -29.34
C TYR A 69 -18.87 -18.15 -30.25
N TYR A 70 -19.43 -16.93 -30.28
CA TYR A 70 -20.55 -16.59 -31.15
C TYR A 70 -20.19 -16.68 -32.66
N GLN A 71 -18.92 -16.66 -33.04
CA GLN A 71 -18.47 -16.84 -34.42
C GLN A 71 -18.60 -18.30 -34.90
N GLU A 72 -18.62 -19.27 -33.95
CA GLU A 72 -18.78 -20.68 -34.27
C GLU A 72 -20.17 -21.02 -34.87
N PHE A 73 -21.17 -20.18 -34.59
CA PHE A 73 -22.52 -20.32 -35.17
C PHE A 73 -22.55 -19.98 -36.65
N SER A 74 -21.48 -19.44 -37.24
CA SER A 74 -21.38 -19.07 -38.67
C SER A 74 -22.53 -18.18 -39.17
N ASP A 75 -23.15 -17.41 -38.28
CA ASP A 75 -24.23 -16.47 -38.59
C ASP A 75 -23.67 -15.03 -38.63
N ALA A 76 -23.63 -14.46 -39.83
CA ALA A 76 -23.12 -13.10 -40.05
C ALA A 76 -23.97 -12.02 -39.35
N ARG A 77 -25.29 -12.25 -39.22
CA ARG A 77 -26.17 -11.31 -38.50
C ARG A 77 -25.91 -11.31 -37.01
N LEU A 78 -25.74 -12.50 -36.42
CA LEU A 78 -25.40 -12.63 -35.02
C LEU A 78 -24.07 -11.93 -34.72
N THR A 79 -23.07 -12.19 -35.56
CA THR A 79 -21.73 -11.57 -35.42
C THR A 79 -21.81 -10.04 -35.49
N ASP A 80 -22.57 -9.47 -36.46
CA ASP A 80 -22.73 -8.04 -36.56
C ASP A 80 -23.43 -7.40 -35.34
N VAL A 81 -24.50 -8.04 -34.85
CA VAL A 81 -25.22 -7.56 -33.67
C VAL A 81 -24.34 -7.59 -32.41
N VAL A 82 -23.60 -8.70 -32.19
CA VAL A 82 -22.70 -8.81 -31.04
C VAL A 82 -21.59 -7.77 -31.11
N ASN A 83 -20.96 -7.59 -32.27
CA ASN A 83 -19.89 -6.59 -32.42
C ASN A 83 -20.41 -5.16 -32.16
N ARG A 84 -21.57 -4.81 -32.65
CA ARG A 84 -22.20 -3.50 -32.36
C ARG A 84 -22.54 -3.35 -30.89
N ALA A 85 -23.04 -4.41 -30.23
CA ALA A 85 -23.34 -4.41 -28.81
C ALA A 85 -22.07 -4.15 -27.98
N LEU A 86 -20.96 -4.84 -28.29
CA LEU A 86 -19.68 -4.65 -27.62
C LEU A 86 -19.11 -3.23 -27.84
N GLU A 87 -19.17 -2.72 -29.06
CA GLU A 87 -18.67 -1.38 -29.40
C GLU A 87 -19.44 -0.25 -28.69
N HIS A 88 -20.75 -0.41 -28.52
CA HIS A 88 -21.64 0.59 -27.92
C HIS A 88 -21.99 0.31 -26.46
N ASN A 89 -21.44 -0.74 -25.86
CA ASN A 89 -21.69 -1.09 -24.46
C ASN A 89 -21.07 -0.05 -23.51
N HIS A 90 -21.92 0.70 -22.81
CA HIS A 90 -21.48 1.70 -21.85
C HIS A 90 -20.94 1.06 -20.55
N ASP A 91 -21.45 -0.10 -20.18
CA ASP A 91 -20.99 -0.81 -18.96
C ASP A 91 -19.56 -1.32 -19.17
N LEU A 92 -19.26 -1.87 -20.35
CA LEU A 92 -17.91 -2.30 -20.72
C LEU A 92 -16.92 -1.10 -20.71
N LYS A 93 -17.34 0.05 -21.27
CA LYS A 93 -16.53 1.29 -21.23
C LYS A 93 -16.31 1.77 -19.80
N THR A 94 -17.32 1.67 -18.94
CA THR A 94 -17.21 2.03 -17.52
C THR A 94 -16.26 1.09 -16.78
N SER A 95 -16.35 -0.21 -17.04
CA SER A 95 -15.44 -1.20 -16.44
C SER A 95 -13.98 -0.96 -16.88
N TYR A 96 -13.75 -0.63 -18.15
CA TYR A 96 -12.44 -0.24 -18.64
C TYR A 96 -11.88 1.00 -17.93
N VAL A 97 -12.67 2.05 -17.76
CA VAL A 97 -12.26 3.26 -17.03
C VAL A 97 -11.99 2.94 -15.55
N ASN A 98 -12.76 2.04 -14.94
CA ASN A 98 -12.50 1.60 -13.57
C ASN A 98 -11.17 0.82 -13.46
N LEU A 99 -10.83 0.02 -14.46
CA LEU A 99 -9.54 -0.67 -14.53
C LEU A 99 -8.38 0.33 -14.65
N GLU A 100 -8.50 1.33 -15.53
CA GLU A 100 -7.52 2.39 -15.66
C GLU A 100 -7.35 3.19 -14.36
N LYS A 101 -8.46 3.50 -13.68
CA LYS A 101 -8.44 4.15 -12.38
C LYS A 101 -7.74 3.30 -11.31
N ALA A 102 -7.97 1.98 -11.31
CA ALA A 102 -7.29 1.08 -10.37
C ALA A 102 -5.78 1.02 -10.63
N MET A 103 -5.35 1.03 -11.90
CA MET A 103 -3.94 1.11 -12.30
C MET A 103 -3.29 2.41 -11.80
N LEU A 104 -3.92 3.56 -12.03
CA LEU A 104 -3.43 4.85 -11.56
C LEU A 104 -3.36 4.94 -10.03
N ASN A 105 -4.23 4.21 -9.33
CA ASN A 105 -4.21 4.16 -7.86
C ASN A 105 -2.96 3.44 -7.30
N ILE A 106 -2.39 2.48 -8.04
CA ILE A 106 -1.09 1.86 -7.67
C ILE A 106 0.01 2.92 -7.67
N ASP A 107 0.10 3.72 -8.74
CA ASP A 107 1.09 4.79 -8.85
C ASP A 107 0.90 5.84 -7.75
N LEU A 108 -0.35 6.20 -7.46
CA LEU A 108 -0.69 7.15 -6.42
C LEU A 108 -0.26 6.63 -5.03
N THR A 109 -0.50 5.36 -4.71
CA THR A 109 -0.06 4.77 -3.44
C THR A 109 1.46 4.66 -3.34
N ALA A 110 2.14 4.38 -4.45
CA ALA A 110 3.60 4.34 -4.50
C ALA A 110 4.24 5.71 -4.21
N THR A 111 3.57 6.83 -4.57
CA THR A 111 4.09 8.17 -4.27
C THR A 111 4.19 8.47 -2.78
N ASN A 112 3.40 7.79 -1.93
CA ASN A 112 3.47 7.94 -0.48
C ASN A 112 4.84 7.52 0.12
N ASN A 113 5.63 6.75 -0.63
CA ASN A 113 6.99 6.35 -0.25
C ASN A 113 8.04 7.43 -0.55
N HIS A 114 7.64 8.54 -1.18
CA HIS A 114 8.55 9.63 -1.55
C HIS A 114 8.30 10.87 -0.69
N PRO A 115 9.34 11.72 -0.49
CA PRO A 115 9.16 13.00 0.16
C PRO A 115 8.22 13.91 -0.63
N THR A 116 7.30 14.56 0.06
CA THR A 116 6.40 15.56 -0.52
C THR A 116 6.84 16.98 -0.14
N ALA A 117 6.90 17.87 -1.12
CA ALA A 117 7.21 19.27 -0.94
C ALA A 117 5.99 20.12 -1.30
N ASN A 118 5.53 20.94 -0.38
CA ASN A 118 4.41 21.85 -0.58
C ASN A 118 4.88 23.29 -0.41
N ALA A 119 4.56 24.14 -1.37
CA ALA A 119 4.76 25.58 -1.29
C ALA A 119 3.40 26.26 -1.38
N GLN A 120 3.11 27.14 -0.45
CA GLN A 120 1.87 27.91 -0.42
C GLN A 120 2.18 29.39 -0.29
N LEU A 121 1.57 30.18 -1.18
CA LEU A 121 1.60 31.64 -1.13
C LEU A 121 0.16 32.12 -0.98
N GLY A 122 -0.08 32.97 0.00
CA GLY A 122 -1.38 33.57 0.25
C GLY A 122 -1.27 35.08 0.37
N ALA A 123 -2.25 35.79 -0.16
CA ALA A 123 -2.42 37.21 0.05
C ALA A 123 -3.88 37.51 0.40
N ASP A 124 -4.07 38.12 1.55
CA ASP A 124 -5.39 38.49 2.06
C ASP A 124 -5.53 39.99 2.16
N THR A 125 -6.68 40.51 1.75
CA THR A 125 -7.05 41.89 1.94
C THR A 125 -8.39 41.92 2.68
N LYS A 126 -8.40 42.38 3.91
CA LYS A 126 -9.60 42.60 4.72
C LYS A 126 -9.91 44.10 4.78
N ARG A 127 -11.13 44.46 4.41
CA ARG A 127 -11.66 45.81 4.56
C ARG A 127 -12.86 45.79 5.47
N ALA A 128 -12.82 46.51 6.56
CA ALA A 128 -13.99 46.71 7.39
C ALA A 128 -15.00 47.59 6.63
N LEU A 129 -16.27 47.24 6.75
CA LEU A 129 -17.36 48.02 6.15
C LEU A 129 -17.71 49.25 6.95
N ASP A 130 -17.03 49.45 8.10
CA ASP A 130 -17.24 50.61 8.97
C ASP A 130 -16.27 51.73 8.56
N TYR A 131 -16.76 52.97 8.61
CA TYR A 131 -16.17 54.13 7.93
C TYR A 131 -14.82 54.63 8.53
N HIS A 132 -14.38 54.00 9.64
CA HIS A 132 -13.18 54.44 10.37
C HIS A 132 -12.04 53.40 10.46
N ASP A 133 -12.18 52.21 9.80
CA ASP A 133 -11.16 51.20 9.92
C ASP A 133 -10.31 51.04 8.65
N ALA A 134 -9.00 50.94 8.82
CA ALA A 134 -8.03 50.83 7.75
C ALA A 134 -8.06 49.43 7.12
N SER A 135 -7.90 49.36 5.81
CA SER A 135 -7.75 48.08 5.14
C SER A 135 -6.49 47.37 5.61
N HIS A 136 -6.65 46.16 6.10
CA HIS A 136 -5.55 45.24 6.45
C HIS A 136 -5.17 44.39 5.27
N LYS A 137 -3.91 44.51 4.85
CA LYS A 137 -3.34 43.60 3.82
C LYS A 137 -2.30 42.73 4.50
N SER A 138 -2.42 41.41 4.30
CA SER A 138 -1.43 40.45 4.76
C SER A 138 -0.99 39.57 3.61
N SER A 139 0.29 39.24 3.59
CA SER A 139 0.84 38.24 2.69
C SER A 139 1.58 37.18 3.50
N GLN A 140 1.39 35.93 3.16
CA GLN A 140 2.07 34.83 3.80
C GLN A 140 2.63 33.85 2.76
N GLY A 141 3.79 33.31 3.04
CA GLY A 141 4.40 32.25 2.27
C GLY A 141 4.82 31.15 3.21
N SER A 142 4.55 29.92 2.84
CA SER A 142 5.03 28.75 3.57
C SER A 142 5.62 27.71 2.62
N PHE A 143 6.65 27.05 3.08
CA PHE A 143 7.24 25.90 2.42
C PHE A 143 7.30 24.76 3.44
N ALA A 144 6.77 23.60 3.10
CA ALA A 144 6.79 22.42 3.94
C ALA A 144 7.33 21.23 3.14
N LEU A 145 8.28 20.51 3.75
CA LEU A 145 8.79 19.24 3.27
C LEU A 145 8.37 18.16 4.27
N SER A 146 7.69 17.12 3.81
CA SER A 146 7.29 16.02 4.66
C SER A 146 7.73 14.68 4.05
N TYR A 147 8.19 13.76 4.90
CA TYR A 147 8.56 12.41 4.52
C TYR A 147 8.10 11.42 5.58
N GLN A 148 7.37 10.40 5.15
CA GLN A 148 6.89 9.34 6.03
C GLN A 148 7.80 8.11 5.89
N LEU A 149 8.52 7.79 6.97
CA LEU A 149 9.34 6.58 7.04
C LEU A 149 8.45 5.37 7.28
N ASP A 150 8.60 4.35 6.45
CA ASP A 150 7.84 3.09 6.59
C ASP A 150 8.59 2.09 7.48
N LEU A 151 8.58 2.34 8.80
CA LEU A 151 9.27 1.50 9.77
C LEU A 151 8.60 0.14 10.00
N PHE A 152 7.29 0.06 9.78
CA PHE A 152 6.47 -1.12 10.08
C PHE A 152 5.83 -1.75 8.84
N GLY A 153 6.21 -1.33 7.64
CA GLY A 153 5.70 -1.88 6.38
C GLY A 153 4.27 -1.46 6.02
N LYS A 154 3.72 -0.42 6.66
CA LYS A 154 2.36 0.07 6.38
C LYS A 154 2.19 0.53 4.94
N LEU A 155 3.12 1.36 4.44
CA LEU A 155 3.06 1.90 3.08
C LEU A 155 3.27 0.80 2.03
N ARG A 156 4.17 -0.15 2.32
CA ARG A 156 4.38 -1.32 1.48
C ARG A 156 3.11 -2.18 1.41
N ALA A 157 2.49 -2.51 2.54
CA ALA A 157 1.26 -3.28 2.57
C ALA A 157 0.10 -2.56 1.86
N GLN A 158 0.04 -1.24 1.95
CA GLN A 158 -0.97 -0.44 1.25
C GLN A 158 -0.76 -0.47 -0.27
N ASN A 159 0.48 -0.43 -0.74
CA ASN A 159 0.78 -0.54 -2.15
C ASN A 159 0.45 -1.93 -2.70
N GLU A 160 0.75 -2.99 -1.95
CA GLU A 160 0.40 -4.37 -2.29
C GLU A 160 -1.12 -4.57 -2.35
N ALA A 161 -1.87 -4.02 -1.39
CA ALA A 161 -3.33 -4.03 -1.41
C ALA A 161 -3.91 -3.32 -2.65
N SER A 162 -3.28 -2.22 -3.12
CA SER A 162 -3.69 -1.53 -4.34
C SER A 162 -3.44 -2.38 -5.59
N LEU A 163 -2.35 -3.15 -5.60
CA LEU A 163 -2.03 -4.08 -6.69
C LEU A 163 -3.06 -5.21 -6.75
N GLU A 164 -3.42 -5.81 -5.61
CA GLU A 164 -4.44 -6.86 -5.55
C GLU A 164 -5.84 -6.32 -5.93
N GLN A 165 -6.15 -5.08 -5.57
CA GLN A 165 -7.37 -4.42 -6.01
C GLN A 165 -7.41 -4.22 -7.53
N PHE A 166 -6.27 -3.89 -8.14
CA PHE A 166 -6.17 -3.82 -9.60
C PHE A 166 -6.43 -5.20 -10.24
N HIS A 167 -5.83 -6.27 -9.72
CA HIS A 167 -6.08 -7.63 -10.21
C HIS A 167 -7.56 -8.01 -10.10
N ALA A 168 -8.21 -7.72 -8.96
CA ALA A 168 -9.64 -7.97 -8.79
C ALA A 168 -10.46 -7.21 -9.84
N THR A 169 -10.17 -5.92 -10.07
CA THR A 169 -10.86 -5.11 -11.09
C THR A 169 -10.60 -5.61 -12.51
N ALA A 170 -9.41 -6.16 -12.78
CA ALA A 170 -9.09 -6.76 -14.07
C ALA A 170 -9.93 -8.02 -14.33
N TYR A 171 -10.14 -8.85 -13.32
CA TYR A 171 -11.04 -10.01 -13.42
C TYR A 171 -12.51 -9.63 -13.60
N ASP A 172 -12.94 -8.50 -13.02
CA ASP A 172 -14.31 -7.99 -13.22
C ASP A 172 -14.52 -7.44 -14.65
N TYR A 173 -13.44 -7.06 -15.33
CA TYR A 173 -13.49 -6.56 -16.71
C TYR A 173 -13.54 -7.70 -17.74
N LEU A 174 -12.96 -8.87 -17.45
CA LEU A 174 -12.90 -10.02 -18.34
C LEU A 174 -14.24 -10.74 -18.49
#